data_17ed37e112f0ed26a0d87c6685b91669
#
_entry.id   17ed37e112f0ed26a0d87c6685b91669
#
_cell.length_a   1.000
_cell.length_b   1.000
_cell.length_c   1.000
_cell.angle_alpha   90.00
_cell.angle_beta   90.00
_cell.angle_gamma   90.00
#
_symmetry.space_group_name_H-M   'P 1'
#
loop_
_entity.id
_entity.type
_entity.pdbx_description
1 polymer ?
#
loop_
_entity_poly.entity_id
_entity_poly.type
_entity_poly.pdbx_seq_one_letter_code
_entity_poly.pdbx_strand_id
1 'polypeptide(L)'
;MKRLIYQVYTGKKSKLYDRCTESVKEYADRIGADYICQRHPILMIKPDVFATNRSKESYEKYGGFLPIYEKENAFAYLREYDQVAIIDADCYIRSDAPSIFDDLDNGYDFGAVVERDMPLTPQYIKKIQGYSKMQYGNIRDVKFDPNNYGYEFMNMGVMVLNKSIEKYLRGETPLQFLRRPEFKDFIDGVGPWKWSTDQTLLNYWIRKEKMNIKRLHWKWNGLYTANTKIEECHFVHFFLKDKLPQQGENVEVLLSNV
;
A
#
# COMPACT_ATOMS: atom_id res chain seq x y z
N MET A 1 -15.60 13.75 13.09
CA MET A 1 -14.27 13.29 12.68
C MET A 1 -14.01 13.73 11.25
N LYS A 2 -12.89 14.42 11.01
CA LYS A 2 -12.48 14.83 9.67
C LYS A 2 -11.70 13.68 9.02
N ARG A 3 -12.14 13.20 7.85
CA ARG A 3 -11.63 12.00 7.19
C ARG A 3 -11.11 12.34 5.80
N LEU A 4 -9.98 11.76 5.41
CA LEU A 4 -9.35 11.94 4.10
C LEU A 4 -9.13 10.59 3.42
N ILE A 5 -9.46 10.50 2.15
CA ILE A 5 -8.96 9.46 1.25
C ILE A 5 -7.86 10.05 0.37
N TYR A 6 -6.69 9.42 0.38
CA TYR A 6 -5.52 9.87 -0.34
C TYR A 6 -5.06 8.82 -1.33
N GLN A 7 -4.82 9.26 -2.58
CA GLN A 7 -4.25 8.43 -3.63
C GLN A 7 -3.05 9.11 -4.29
N VAL A 8 -2.16 8.30 -4.87
CA VAL A 8 -1.05 8.78 -5.70
C VAL A 8 -1.15 8.16 -7.09
N TYR A 9 -1.26 9.02 -8.10
CA TYR A 9 -1.28 8.62 -9.50
C TYR A 9 -0.37 9.54 -10.31
N THR A 10 0.94 9.31 -10.22
CA THR A 10 1.99 10.16 -10.84
C THR A 10 2.56 9.56 -12.13
N GLY A 11 2.09 8.40 -12.55
CA GLY A 11 2.60 7.69 -13.73
C GLY A 11 1.96 8.09 -15.05
N LYS A 12 2.25 7.29 -16.09
CA LYS A 12 1.60 7.43 -17.40
C LYS A 12 0.10 7.19 -17.29
N LYS A 13 -0.65 7.88 -18.17
CA LYS A 13 -2.10 7.69 -18.28
C LYS A 13 -2.44 6.22 -18.50
N SER A 14 -3.42 5.71 -17.76
CA SER A 14 -3.91 4.34 -17.84
C SER A 14 -5.43 4.35 -17.65
N LYS A 15 -6.17 3.75 -18.56
CA LYS A 15 -7.64 3.64 -18.46
C LYS A 15 -8.05 2.94 -17.16
N LEU A 16 -7.30 1.91 -16.74
CA LEU A 16 -7.55 1.20 -15.49
C LEU A 16 -7.42 2.15 -14.30
N TYR A 17 -6.30 2.89 -14.20
CA TYR A 17 -6.07 3.78 -13.08
C TYR A 17 -7.05 4.97 -13.09
N ASP A 18 -7.41 5.48 -14.26
CA ASP A 18 -8.44 6.53 -14.39
C ASP A 18 -9.78 6.02 -13.81
N ARG A 19 -10.21 4.80 -14.17
CA ARG A 19 -11.47 4.22 -13.66
C ARG A 19 -11.40 3.87 -12.17
N CYS A 20 -10.26 3.34 -11.70
CA CYS A 20 -10.04 3.08 -10.28
C CYS A 20 -10.11 4.37 -9.47
N THR A 21 -9.37 5.41 -9.88
CA THR A 21 -9.38 6.69 -9.14
C THR A 21 -10.74 7.37 -9.16
N GLU A 22 -11.52 7.22 -10.24
CA GLU A 22 -12.91 7.67 -10.31
C GLU A 22 -13.77 6.96 -9.25
N SER A 23 -13.71 5.61 -9.18
CA SER A 23 -14.49 4.84 -8.19
C SER A 23 -14.13 5.21 -6.74
N VAL A 24 -12.84 5.51 -6.48
CA VAL A 24 -12.40 5.97 -5.15
C VAL A 24 -12.94 7.35 -4.83
N LYS A 25 -13.00 8.26 -5.82
CA LYS A 25 -13.60 9.58 -5.63
C LYS A 25 -15.10 9.47 -5.36
N GLU A 26 -15.85 8.68 -6.15
CA GLU A 26 -17.27 8.41 -5.93
C GLU A 26 -17.53 7.83 -4.54
N TYR A 27 -16.65 6.92 -4.09
CA TYR A 27 -16.71 6.35 -2.75
C TYR A 27 -16.47 7.39 -1.65
N ALA A 28 -15.45 8.25 -1.80
CA ALA A 28 -15.16 9.33 -0.85
C ALA A 28 -16.36 10.28 -0.69
N ASP A 29 -16.94 10.71 -1.83
CA ASP A 29 -18.13 11.57 -1.86
C ASP A 29 -19.31 10.90 -1.11
N ARG A 30 -19.54 9.59 -1.34
CA ARG A 30 -20.63 8.82 -0.73
C ARG A 30 -20.49 8.66 0.79
N ILE A 31 -19.26 8.48 1.29
CA ILE A 31 -19.03 8.31 2.75
C ILE A 31 -18.73 9.63 3.48
N GLY A 32 -18.76 10.76 2.78
CA GLY A 32 -18.51 12.09 3.35
C GLY A 32 -17.07 12.32 3.79
N ALA A 33 -16.09 11.77 3.05
CA ALA A 33 -14.67 12.00 3.27
C ALA A 33 -14.12 12.97 2.21
N ASP A 34 -13.13 13.79 2.60
CA ASP A 34 -12.37 14.56 1.63
C ASP A 34 -11.55 13.62 0.74
N TYR A 35 -11.29 14.01 -0.51
CA TYR A 35 -10.52 13.23 -1.47
C TYR A 35 -9.37 14.03 -2.08
N ILE A 36 -8.17 13.48 -2.01
CA ILE A 36 -6.98 14.03 -2.65
C ILE A 36 -6.33 12.96 -3.52
N CYS A 37 -6.15 13.25 -4.81
CA CYS A 37 -5.34 12.44 -5.70
C CYS A 37 -4.09 13.22 -6.12
N GLN A 38 -2.93 12.83 -5.59
CA GLN A 38 -1.65 13.42 -5.95
C GLN A 38 -1.28 13.02 -7.38
N ARG A 39 -1.16 13.99 -8.28
CA ARG A 39 -0.85 13.78 -9.70
C ARG A 39 0.60 14.08 -10.09
N HIS A 40 1.37 14.67 -9.19
CA HIS A 40 2.77 15.02 -9.40
C HIS A 40 3.65 14.47 -8.28
N PRO A 41 4.88 14.02 -8.57
CA PRO A 41 5.83 13.63 -7.55
C PRO A 41 6.15 14.81 -6.62
N ILE A 42 6.22 14.54 -5.32
CA ILE A 42 6.52 15.53 -4.27
C ILE A 42 7.78 15.12 -3.50
N LEU A 43 7.84 13.87 -3.05
CA LEU A 43 8.91 13.38 -2.19
C LEU A 43 10.16 13.00 -2.97
N MET A 44 9.99 12.47 -4.18
CA MET A 44 11.06 12.14 -5.12
C MET A 44 12.23 11.35 -4.48
N ILE A 45 11.90 10.34 -3.68
CA ILE A 45 12.89 9.51 -2.98
C ILE A 45 13.76 8.78 -4.00
N LYS A 46 15.08 8.87 -3.81
CA LYS A 46 16.09 8.26 -4.67
C LYS A 46 16.87 7.20 -3.90
N PRO A 47 17.14 6.02 -4.51
CA PRO A 47 18.17 5.13 -3.98
C PRO A 47 19.54 5.80 -4.06
N ASP A 48 20.36 5.63 -3.02
CA ASP A 48 21.75 6.16 -3.00
C ASP A 48 22.74 5.20 -3.67
N VAL A 49 22.36 3.92 -3.88
CA VAL A 49 23.20 2.87 -4.44
C VAL A 49 22.81 2.59 -5.88
N PHE A 50 23.76 2.71 -6.81
CA PHE A 50 23.50 2.59 -8.26
C PHE A 50 23.40 1.17 -8.80
N ALA A 51 23.89 0.17 -8.07
CA ALA A 51 24.02 -1.21 -8.57
C ALA A 51 22.89 -2.16 -8.12
N THR A 52 21.74 -1.64 -7.68
CA THR A 52 20.60 -2.44 -7.25
C THR A 52 19.49 -2.46 -8.30
N ASN A 53 18.57 -3.44 -8.21
CA ASN A 53 17.38 -3.47 -9.06
C ASN A 53 16.53 -2.22 -8.90
N ARG A 54 16.46 -1.65 -7.68
CA ARG A 54 15.69 -0.44 -7.40
C ARG A 54 16.28 0.80 -8.04
N SER A 55 17.58 0.97 -7.95
CA SER A 55 18.25 2.09 -8.63
C SER A 55 18.12 1.98 -10.14
N LYS A 56 18.32 0.80 -10.72
CA LYS A 56 18.12 0.56 -12.16
C LYS A 56 16.70 0.91 -12.58
N GLU A 57 15.69 0.42 -11.86
CA GLU A 57 14.29 0.71 -12.14
C GLU A 57 13.99 2.22 -12.05
N SER A 58 14.51 2.90 -11.03
CA SER A 58 14.29 4.34 -10.86
C SER A 58 14.85 5.17 -12.01
N TYR A 59 16.05 4.86 -12.46
CA TYR A 59 16.68 5.57 -13.60
C TYR A 59 16.04 5.24 -14.94
N GLU A 60 15.75 3.98 -15.21
CA GLU A 60 15.21 3.55 -16.51
C GLU A 60 13.75 3.97 -16.71
N LYS A 61 12.94 3.98 -15.63
CA LYS A 61 11.49 4.19 -15.76
C LYS A 61 11.01 5.55 -15.25
N TYR A 62 11.68 6.11 -14.23
CA TYR A 62 11.10 7.20 -13.43
C TYR A 62 12.00 8.44 -13.27
N GLY A 63 13.08 8.55 -14.03
CA GLY A 63 13.96 9.73 -13.99
C GLY A 63 14.77 9.86 -12.68
N GLY A 64 15.08 8.75 -12.05
CA GLY A 64 15.97 8.69 -10.89
C GLY A 64 15.29 8.70 -9.52
N PHE A 65 13.98 8.52 -9.43
CA PHE A 65 13.27 8.39 -8.15
C PHE A 65 12.35 7.15 -8.13
N LEU A 66 11.79 6.82 -6.97
CA LEU A 66 10.90 5.68 -6.75
C LEU A 66 9.49 6.17 -6.41
N PRO A 67 8.55 6.17 -7.36
CA PRO A 67 7.18 6.66 -7.15
C PRO A 67 6.41 5.92 -6.05
N ILE A 68 6.81 4.71 -5.72
CA ILE A 68 6.17 3.89 -4.68
C ILE A 68 6.23 4.52 -3.29
N TYR A 69 7.17 5.45 -3.04
CA TYR A 69 7.29 6.17 -1.76
C TYR A 69 6.55 7.52 -1.76
N GLU A 70 5.84 7.86 -2.82
CA GLU A 70 5.03 9.09 -2.84
C GLU A 70 3.77 8.99 -1.95
N LYS A 71 3.33 7.78 -1.60
CA LYS A 71 2.16 7.55 -0.73
C LYS A 71 2.35 8.10 0.68
N GLU A 72 3.57 8.07 1.18
CA GLU A 72 3.91 8.56 2.52
C GLU A 72 3.72 10.09 2.65
N ASN A 73 3.58 10.82 1.52
CA ASN A 73 3.18 12.23 1.58
C ASN A 73 1.82 12.43 2.27
N ALA A 74 0.98 11.41 2.30
CA ALA A 74 -0.27 11.39 3.06
C ALA A 74 -0.08 11.69 4.56
N PHE A 75 1.08 11.39 5.14
CA PHE A 75 1.37 11.63 6.56
C PHE A 75 1.35 13.11 6.92
N ALA A 76 1.59 14.02 5.97
CA ALA A 76 1.48 15.46 6.20
C ALA A 76 0.05 15.89 6.58
N TYR A 77 -0.96 15.14 6.14
CA TYR A 77 -2.36 15.44 6.37
C TYR A 77 -2.90 14.99 7.74
N LEU A 78 -2.16 14.17 8.48
CA LEU A 78 -2.55 13.72 9.83
C LEU A 78 -2.68 14.88 10.82
N ARG A 79 -2.04 16.03 10.54
CA ARG A 79 -2.20 17.25 11.35
C ARG A 79 -3.60 17.85 11.25
N GLU A 80 -4.26 17.66 10.11
CA GLU A 80 -5.56 18.27 9.78
C GLU A 80 -6.71 17.28 9.85
N TYR A 81 -6.44 15.99 9.68
CA TYR A 81 -7.45 14.93 9.62
C TYR A 81 -7.32 13.98 10.81
N ASP A 82 -8.47 13.53 11.30
CA ASP A 82 -8.53 12.54 12.39
C ASP A 82 -8.19 11.14 11.88
N GLN A 83 -8.59 10.84 10.63
CA GLN A 83 -8.31 9.58 9.94
C GLN A 83 -7.92 9.84 8.48
N VAL A 84 -6.92 9.09 7.99
CA VAL A 84 -6.47 9.11 6.59
C VAL A 84 -6.45 7.70 6.05
N ALA A 85 -7.21 7.44 4.98
CA ALA A 85 -7.10 6.20 4.21
C ALA A 85 -6.21 6.44 2.99
N ILE A 86 -5.18 5.62 2.81
CA ILE A 86 -4.28 5.64 1.65
C ILE A 86 -4.63 4.44 0.79
N ILE A 87 -4.98 4.67 -0.48
CA ILE A 87 -5.48 3.64 -1.39
C ILE A 87 -4.65 3.70 -2.69
N ASP A 88 -4.12 2.57 -3.13
CA ASP A 88 -3.35 2.49 -4.38
C ASP A 88 -4.22 2.88 -5.59
N ALA A 89 -3.61 3.50 -6.61
CA ALA A 89 -4.32 4.00 -7.78
C ALA A 89 -4.93 2.90 -8.67
N ASP A 90 -4.56 1.66 -8.47
CA ASP A 90 -5.09 0.47 -9.13
C ASP A 90 -6.10 -0.31 -8.26
N CYS A 91 -6.63 0.34 -7.23
CA CYS A 91 -7.76 -0.18 -6.44
C CYS A 91 -9.09 0.36 -6.96
N TYR A 92 -10.00 -0.54 -7.32
CA TYR A 92 -11.39 -0.23 -7.67
C TYR A 92 -12.28 -0.49 -6.45
N ILE A 93 -13.18 0.44 -6.16
CA ILE A 93 -14.13 0.33 -5.04
C ILE A 93 -15.53 0.05 -5.58
N ARG A 94 -16.18 -0.97 -5.05
CA ARG A 94 -17.58 -1.29 -5.40
C ARG A 94 -18.52 -0.21 -4.86
N SER A 95 -19.60 0.02 -5.57
CA SER A 95 -20.58 1.05 -5.23
C SER A 95 -21.30 0.83 -3.89
N ASP A 96 -21.38 -0.43 -3.43
CA ASP A 96 -22.00 -0.84 -2.17
C ASP A 96 -21.01 -0.97 -0.99
N ALA A 97 -19.72 -0.70 -1.20
CA ALA A 97 -18.70 -0.80 -0.16
C ALA A 97 -19.04 0.08 1.06
N PRO A 98 -19.02 -0.46 2.29
CA PRO A 98 -19.24 0.35 3.50
C PRO A 98 -18.08 1.33 3.74
N SER A 99 -18.16 2.17 4.78
CA SER A 99 -17.06 3.07 5.14
C SER A 99 -15.92 2.29 5.78
N ILE A 100 -14.74 2.32 5.17
CA ILE A 100 -13.52 1.67 5.71
C ILE A 100 -13.08 2.30 7.04
N PHE A 101 -13.41 3.56 7.27
CA PHE A 101 -13.06 4.25 8.50
C PHE A 101 -13.78 3.70 9.72
N ASP A 102 -14.94 3.06 9.53
CA ASP A 102 -15.71 2.49 10.63
C ASP A 102 -15.08 1.18 11.15
N ASP A 103 -14.19 0.56 10.36
CA ASP A 103 -13.40 -0.61 10.76
C ASP A 103 -12.14 -0.25 11.59
N LEU A 104 -11.75 1.03 11.64
CA LEU A 104 -10.61 1.48 12.44
C LEU A 104 -11.09 2.41 13.57
N ASP A 105 -11.40 1.85 14.73
CA ASP A 105 -11.74 2.65 15.92
C ASP A 105 -10.51 3.37 16.51
N ASN A 106 -10.76 4.29 17.44
CA ASN A 106 -9.72 5.13 18.04
C ASN A 106 -8.71 4.37 18.93
N GLY A 107 -8.95 3.09 19.20
CA GLY A 107 -8.04 2.24 19.96
C GLY A 107 -6.82 1.76 19.15
N TYR A 108 -6.84 1.94 17.83
CA TYR A 108 -5.76 1.52 16.94
C TYR A 108 -5.05 2.72 16.33
N ASP A 109 -3.77 2.54 16.02
CA ASP A 109 -2.98 3.56 15.32
C ASP A 109 -3.07 3.37 13.79
N PHE A 110 -3.09 2.09 13.34
CA PHE A 110 -2.95 1.71 11.95
C PHE A 110 -3.83 0.49 11.63
N GLY A 111 -4.41 0.46 10.44
CA GLY A 111 -5.15 -0.68 9.92
C GLY A 111 -4.78 -1.02 8.48
N ALA A 112 -4.54 -2.31 8.20
CA ALA A 112 -4.37 -2.86 6.86
C ALA A 112 -4.68 -4.36 6.84
N VAL A 113 -4.79 -4.94 5.65
CA VAL A 113 -5.06 -6.37 5.48
C VAL A 113 -3.77 -7.18 5.57
N VAL A 114 -3.76 -8.21 6.40
CA VAL A 114 -2.65 -9.18 6.44
C VAL A 114 -2.74 -10.07 5.20
N GLU A 115 -1.72 -10.04 4.35
CA GLU A 115 -1.79 -10.66 3.01
C GLU A 115 -2.02 -12.17 3.07
N ARG A 116 -1.37 -12.87 4.01
CA ARG A 116 -1.52 -14.32 4.16
C ARG A 116 -2.89 -14.76 4.71
N ASP A 117 -3.70 -13.84 5.25
CA ASP A 117 -5.04 -14.11 5.77
C ASP A 117 -6.13 -13.97 4.69
N MET A 118 -5.76 -13.56 3.48
CA MET A 118 -6.65 -13.51 2.33
C MET A 118 -6.95 -14.92 1.80
N PRO A 119 -8.12 -15.17 1.18
CA PRO A 119 -8.41 -16.40 0.46
C PRO A 119 -7.63 -16.48 -0.86
N LEU A 120 -6.35 -16.85 -0.77
CA LEU A 120 -5.41 -16.83 -1.88
C LEU A 120 -5.35 -18.14 -2.65
N THR A 121 -5.01 -18.07 -3.94
CA THR A 121 -4.73 -19.25 -4.73
C THR A 121 -3.47 -19.99 -4.22
N PRO A 122 -3.39 -21.33 -4.32
CA PRO A 122 -2.20 -22.08 -3.90
C PRO A 122 -0.91 -21.62 -4.58
N GLN A 123 -1.00 -21.19 -5.83
CA GLN A 123 0.14 -20.65 -6.57
C GLN A 123 0.65 -19.35 -5.96
N TYR A 124 -0.26 -18.47 -5.55
CA TYR A 124 0.11 -17.21 -4.93
C TYR A 124 0.66 -17.39 -3.51
N ILE A 125 0.10 -18.34 -2.74
CA ILE A 125 0.64 -18.71 -1.42
C ILE A 125 2.12 -19.11 -1.52
N LYS A 126 2.50 -19.95 -2.48
CA LYS A 126 3.91 -20.30 -2.71
C LYS A 126 4.78 -19.07 -3.01
N LYS A 127 4.24 -18.12 -3.78
CA LYS A 127 4.96 -16.88 -4.10
C LYS A 127 5.20 -16.04 -2.86
N ILE A 128 4.17 -15.81 -2.03
CA ILE A 128 4.31 -14.99 -0.82
C ILE A 128 5.16 -15.67 0.25
N GLN A 129 5.18 -17.01 0.35
CA GLN A 129 6.12 -17.73 1.21
C GLN A 129 7.57 -17.36 0.90
N GLY A 130 7.97 -17.44 -0.38
CA GLY A 130 9.32 -17.09 -0.82
C GLY A 130 9.63 -15.60 -0.62
N TYR A 131 8.71 -14.74 -1.05
CA TYR A 131 8.86 -13.29 -0.92
C TYR A 131 8.99 -12.86 0.55
N SER A 132 8.07 -13.29 1.40
CA SER A 132 8.06 -12.88 2.81
C SER A 132 9.28 -13.40 3.58
N LYS A 133 9.74 -14.63 3.28
CA LYS A 133 10.98 -15.16 3.84
C LYS A 133 12.18 -14.32 3.44
N MET A 134 12.26 -13.92 2.18
CA MET A 134 13.36 -13.08 1.68
C MET A 134 13.33 -11.69 2.33
N GLN A 135 12.16 -11.03 2.41
CA GLN A 135 12.04 -9.68 2.93
C GLN A 135 12.10 -9.65 4.47
N TYR A 136 11.17 -10.29 5.11
CA TYR A 136 10.96 -10.16 6.57
C TYR A 136 11.78 -11.14 7.39
N GLY A 137 12.13 -12.31 6.84
CA GLY A 137 13.00 -13.28 7.52
C GLY A 137 14.45 -12.82 7.69
N ASN A 138 14.87 -11.75 7.01
CA ASN A 138 16.20 -11.15 7.14
C ASN A 138 16.25 -9.94 8.09
N ILE A 139 15.11 -9.44 8.55
CA ILE A 139 15.04 -8.37 9.55
C ILE A 139 15.40 -8.96 10.90
N ARG A 140 16.37 -8.37 11.63
CA ARG A 140 16.96 -8.93 12.85
C ARG A 140 16.47 -8.27 14.14
N ASP A 141 16.16 -7.00 14.09
CA ASP A 141 15.82 -6.19 15.26
C ASP A 141 14.31 -6.09 15.53
N VAL A 142 13.50 -6.69 14.65
CA VAL A 142 12.05 -6.77 14.78
C VAL A 142 11.60 -8.19 14.42
N LYS A 143 10.70 -8.74 15.22
CA LYS A 143 10.17 -10.09 15.01
C LYS A 143 8.99 -10.07 14.04
N PHE A 144 9.05 -10.96 13.05
CA PHE A 144 7.94 -11.32 12.17
C PHE A 144 7.60 -12.79 12.38
N ASP A 145 6.33 -13.11 12.58
CA ASP A 145 5.90 -14.49 12.90
C ASP A 145 5.64 -15.30 11.61
N PRO A 146 6.41 -16.38 11.38
CA PRO A 146 6.17 -17.27 10.25
C PRO A 146 5.06 -18.30 10.57
N ASN A 147 4.35 -18.72 9.53
CA ASN A 147 3.49 -19.91 9.54
C ASN A 147 3.61 -20.64 8.19
N ASN A 148 2.71 -21.60 7.93
CA ASN A 148 2.68 -22.36 6.68
C ASN A 148 2.41 -21.50 5.42
N TYR A 149 1.94 -20.26 5.58
CA TYR A 149 1.70 -19.31 4.50
C TYR A 149 2.80 -18.23 4.40
N GLY A 150 3.88 -18.33 5.16
CA GLY A 150 5.00 -17.40 5.18
C GLY A 150 4.99 -16.45 6.39
N TYR A 151 5.88 -15.46 6.35
CA TYR A 151 5.95 -14.43 7.39
C TYR A 151 4.74 -13.50 7.32
N GLU A 152 4.29 -13.03 8.49
CA GLU A 152 3.17 -12.11 8.57
C GLU A 152 3.60 -10.70 8.11
N PHE A 153 2.89 -10.18 7.13
CA PHE A 153 3.01 -8.78 6.72
C PHE A 153 1.67 -8.25 6.22
N MET A 154 1.49 -6.95 6.32
CA MET A 154 0.32 -6.26 5.81
C MET A 154 0.55 -5.81 4.37
N ASN A 155 -0.45 -5.97 3.52
CA ASN A 155 -0.46 -5.40 2.18
C ASN A 155 -0.78 -3.90 2.27
N MET A 156 0.07 -3.06 1.69
CA MET A 156 0.00 -1.61 1.78
C MET A 156 -0.74 -0.95 0.59
N GLY A 157 -1.50 -1.73 -0.18
CA GLY A 157 -2.37 -1.19 -1.22
C GLY A 157 -3.59 -0.46 -0.67
N VAL A 158 -4.01 -0.83 0.56
CA VAL A 158 -5.07 -0.15 1.31
C VAL A 158 -4.66 -0.05 2.77
N MET A 159 -4.55 1.17 3.26
CA MET A 159 -4.15 1.49 4.64
C MET A 159 -5.12 2.50 5.24
N VAL A 160 -5.42 2.37 6.52
CA VAL A 160 -6.15 3.40 7.29
C VAL A 160 -5.31 3.79 8.50
N LEU A 161 -5.16 5.07 8.69
CA LEU A 161 -4.34 5.68 9.73
C LEU A 161 -5.22 6.53 10.64
N ASN A 162 -5.08 6.39 11.95
CA ASN A 162 -5.60 7.34 12.90
C ASN A 162 -4.55 8.43 13.18
N LYS A 163 -5.02 9.62 13.57
CA LYS A 163 -4.14 10.75 13.93
C LYS A 163 -3.11 10.39 15.01
N SER A 164 -3.39 9.41 15.85
CA SER A 164 -2.45 8.92 16.87
C SER A 164 -1.09 8.46 16.32
N ILE A 165 -1.01 8.18 15.01
CA ILE A 165 0.26 7.79 14.35
C ILE A 165 1.28 8.94 14.33
N GLU A 166 0.85 10.20 14.48
CA GLU A 166 1.74 11.37 14.53
C GLU A 166 2.83 11.26 15.62
N LYS A 167 2.51 10.63 16.75
CA LYS A 167 3.49 10.40 17.83
C LYS A 167 4.73 9.65 17.35
N TYR A 168 4.58 8.74 16.37
CA TYR A 168 5.66 7.95 15.82
C TYR A 168 6.41 8.66 14.68
N LEU A 169 5.81 9.69 14.10
CA LEU A 169 6.48 10.57 13.13
C LEU A 169 7.43 11.56 13.79
N ARG A 170 7.32 11.78 15.12
CA ARG A 170 8.27 12.59 15.92
C ARG A 170 8.41 14.02 15.41
N GLY A 171 7.36 14.58 14.79
CA GLY A 171 7.35 15.91 14.19
C GLY A 171 8.06 16.02 12.84
N GLU A 172 8.55 14.92 12.29
CA GLU A 172 9.20 14.87 10.98
C GLU A 172 8.21 15.13 9.84
N THR A 173 8.71 15.72 8.76
CA THR A 173 8.02 15.72 7.48
C THR A 173 8.04 14.33 6.85
N PRO A 174 7.13 14.00 5.90
CA PRO A 174 7.17 12.73 5.18
C PRO A 174 8.53 12.43 4.53
N LEU A 175 9.19 13.46 4.00
CA LEU A 175 10.53 13.33 3.41
C LEU A 175 11.60 12.98 4.46
N GLN A 176 11.57 13.61 5.64
CA GLN A 176 12.48 13.29 6.74
C GLN A 176 12.23 11.89 7.27
N PHE A 177 10.98 11.50 7.43
CA PHE A 177 10.58 10.14 7.81
C PHE A 177 11.20 9.08 6.89
N LEU A 178 11.03 9.22 5.57
CA LEU A 178 11.60 8.27 4.61
C LEU A 178 13.13 8.25 4.57
N ARG A 179 13.79 9.32 5.02
CA ARG A 179 15.25 9.42 5.11
C ARG A 179 15.83 8.91 6.42
N ARG A 180 15.04 8.30 7.29
CA ARG A 180 15.57 7.68 8.51
C ARG A 180 16.61 6.62 8.15
N PRO A 181 17.74 6.55 8.88
CA PRO A 181 18.82 5.61 8.57
C PRO A 181 18.38 4.15 8.51
N GLU A 182 17.41 3.76 9.35
CA GLU A 182 16.89 2.40 9.41
C GLU A 182 16.11 1.95 8.16
N PHE A 183 15.70 2.88 7.29
CA PHE A 183 14.98 2.58 6.05
C PHE A 183 15.90 2.51 4.82
N LYS A 184 17.15 2.92 4.98
CA LYS A 184 18.08 3.07 3.87
C LYS A 184 18.22 1.82 3.03
N ASP A 185 18.48 0.67 3.64
CA ASP A 185 18.67 -0.60 2.92
C ASP A 185 17.42 -1.04 2.16
N PHE A 186 16.23 -0.73 2.68
CA PHE A 186 14.97 -1.02 2.00
C PHE A 186 14.79 -0.14 0.76
N ILE A 187 15.07 1.15 0.87
CA ILE A 187 14.97 2.11 -0.24
C ILE A 187 16.01 1.82 -1.32
N ASP A 188 17.25 1.54 -0.91
CA ASP A 188 18.34 1.21 -1.82
C ASP A 188 18.17 -0.17 -2.47
N GLY A 189 17.37 -1.05 -1.87
CA GLY A 189 17.15 -2.41 -2.37
C GLY A 189 18.37 -3.31 -2.24
N VAL A 190 19.12 -3.17 -1.13
CA VAL A 190 20.37 -3.91 -0.89
C VAL A 190 20.07 -5.36 -0.46
N GLY A 191 20.82 -6.31 -1.02
CA GLY A 191 20.79 -7.71 -0.59
C GLY A 191 19.41 -8.35 -0.65
N PRO A 192 18.86 -8.85 0.47
CA PRO A 192 17.54 -9.49 0.50
C PRO A 192 16.40 -8.53 0.16
N TRP A 193 16.60 -7.21 0.29
CA TRP A 193 15.59 -6.19 0.03
C TRP A 193 15.57 -5.66 -1.40
N LYS A 194 16.19 -6.35 -2.33
CA LYS A 194 16.22 -5.99 -3.78
C LYS A 194 14.84 -5.76 -4.41
N TRP A 195 13.76 -6.26 -3.79
CA TRP A 195 12.37 -6.08 -4.22
C TRP A 195 11.53 -5.33 -3.18
N SER A 196 12.18 -4.70 -2.19
CA SER A 196 11.43 -3.97 -1.17
C SER A 196 10.72 -2.76 -1.77
N THR A 197 9.60 -2.40 -1.13
CA THR A 197 8.78 -1.25 -1.46
C THR A 197 8.44 -0.51 -0.16
N ASP A 198 7.57 0.50 -0.24
CA ASP A 198 6.89 1.07 0.91
C ASP A 198 6.32 0.00 1.86
N GLN A 199 5.78 -1.10 1.30
CA GLN A 199 5.23 -2.21 2.07
C GLN A 199 6.26 -2.82 3.04
N THR A 200 7.51 -3.06 2.61
CA THR A 200 8.54 -3.62 3.49
C THR A 200 8.92 -2.64 4.58
N LEU A 201 9.14 -1.38 4.21
CA LEU A 201 9.49 -0.28 5.10
C LEU A 201 8.41 -0.05 6.16
N LEU A 202 7.15 0.08 5.77
CA LEU A 202 6.04 0.35 6.69
C LEU A 202 5.77 -0.84 7.62
N ASN A 203 5.84 -2.09 7.13
CA ASN A 203 5.71 -3.27 7.98
C ASN A 203 6.82 -3.34 9.04
N TYR A 204 8.04 -2.95 8.69
CA TYR A 204 9.14 -2.81 9.63
C TYR A 204 8.84 -1.71 10.67
N TRP A 205 8.51 -0.50 10.21
CA TRP A 205 8.23 0.66 11.07
C TRP A 205 7.13 0.40 12.08
N ILE A 206 5.99 -0.12 11.63
CA ILE A 206 4.84 -0.45 12.47
C ILE A 206 5.25 -1.35 13.65
N ARG A 207 6.05 -2.38 13.37
CA ARG A 207 6.53 -3.31 14.40
C ARG A 207 7.61 -2.72 15.27
N LYS A 208 8.52 -1.94 14.69
CA LYS A 208 9.60 -1.25 15.41
C LYS A 208 9.03 -0.31 16.48
N GLU A 209 8.03 0.45 16.12
CA GLU A 209 7.36 1.39 17.02
C GLU A 209 6.28 0.72 17.90
N LYS A 210 6.04 -0.58 17.74
CA LYS A 210 5.04 -1.34 18.51
C LYS A 210 3.65 -0.69 18.45
N MET A 211 3.23 -0.25 17.26
CA MET A 211 1.94 0.39 17.05
C MET A 211 0.79 -0.55 17.38
N ASN A 212 -0.32 0.00 17.85
CA ASN A 212 -1.55 -0.75 17.99
C ASN A 212 -2.23 -0.92 16.64
N ILE A 213 -2.24 -2.15 16.12
CA ILE A 213 -2.59 -2.47 14.75
C ILE A 213 -3.94 -3.16 14.69
N LYS A 214 -4.83 -2.70 13.81
CA LYS A 214 -6.03 -3.40 13.39
C LYS A 214 -5.74 -4.25 12.15
N ARG A 215 -5.96 -5.54 12.25
CA ARG A 215 -6.05 -6.40 11.06
C ARG A 215 -7.41 -6.18 10.42
N LEU A 216 -7.42 -5.51 9.27
CA LEU A 216 -8.64 -5.32 8.51
C LEU A 216 -9.07 -6.64 7.85
N HIS A 217 -10.36 -6.80 7.66
CA HIS A 217 -10.90 -7.96 6.95
C HIS A 217 -10.39 -7.97 5.50
N TRP A 218 -10.09 -9.13 4.94
CA TRP A 218 -9.50 -9.29 3.61
C TRP A 218 -10.34 -8.66 2.48
N LYS A 219 -11.64 -8.47 2.66
CA LYS A 219 -12.53 -7.81 1.69
C LYS A 219 -12.12 -6.36 1.38
N TRP A 220 -11.35 -5.73 2.24
CA TRP A 220 -10.84 -4.36 2.04
C TRP A 220 -9.68 -4.26 1.07
N ASN A 221 -9.08 -5.38 0.64
CA ASN A 221 -7.95 -5.35 -0.29
C ASN A 221 -7.85 -6.68 -1.06
N GLY A 222 -8.85 -6.98 -1.89
CA GLY A 222 -8.89 -8.19 -2.69
C GLY A 222 -7.93 -8.13 -3.87
N LEU A 223 -6.88 -8.95 -3.86
CA LEU A 223 -5.89 -9.01 -4.93
C LEU A 223 -6.47 -9.72 -6.15
N TYR A 224 -6.83 -8.98 -7.21
CA TYR A 224 -7.56 -9.51 -8.37
C TYR A 224 -6.95 -10.77 -8.98
N THR A 225 -5.61 -10.82 -9.12
CA THR A 225 -4.91 -11.97 -9.74
C THR A 225 -4.63 -13.13 -8.80
N ALA A 226 -4.99 -13.01 -7.53
CA ALA A 226 -4.56 -13.94 -6.48
C ALA A 226 -5.68 -14.40 -5.53
N ASN A 227 -6.73 -13.60 -5.37
CA ASN A 227 -7.84 -13.90 -4.47
C ASN A 227 -8.83 -14.86 -5.15
N THR A 228 -9.29 -15.90 -4.42
CA THR A 228 -10.25 -16.89 -4.90
C THR A 228 -11.72 -16.50 -4.70
N LYS A 229 -11.96 -15.35 -4.06
CA LYS A 229 -13.29 -14.81 -3.71
C LYS A 229 -13.37 -13.31 -4.02
N ILE A 230 -12.92 -12.94 -5.20
CA ILE A 230 -12.82 -11.52 -5.59
C ILE A 230 -14.19 -10.84 -5.62
N GLU A 231 -15.24 -11.61 -5.91
CA GLU A 231 -16.63 -11.15 -5.95
C GLU A 231 -17.17 -10.71 -4.59
N GLU A 232 -16.55 -11.16 -3.49
CA GLU A 232 -16.93 -10.75 -2.15
C GLU A 232 -16.21 -9.49 -1.65
N CYS A 233 -15.20 -8.99 -2.40
CA CYS A 233 -14.39 -7.87 -1.96
C CYS A 233 -15.14 -6.53 -2.06
N HIS A 234 -14.92 -5.65 -1.09
CA HIS A 234 -15.33 -4.24 -1.16
C HIS A 234 -14.40 -3.44 -2.07
N PHE A 235 -13.08 -3.69 -1.92
CA PHE A 235 -12.04 -3.06 -2.73
C PHE A 235 -11.30 -4.14 -3.51
N VAL A 236 -11.19 -3.96 -4.81
CA VAL A 236 -10.50 -4.87 -5.74
C VAL A 236 -9.21 -4.22 -6.20
N HIS A 237 -8.08 -4.82 -5.87
CA HIS A 237 -6.76 -4.32 -6.15
C HIS A 237 -6.18 -5.02 -7.40
N PHE A 238 -6.08 -4.29 -8.50
CA PHE A 238 -5.56 -4.77 -9.78
C PHE A 238 -4.02 -4.73 -9.83
N PHE A 239 -3.39 -5.22 -8.77
CA PHE A 239 -1.94 -5.25 -8.68
C PHE A 239 -1.30 -6.14 -9.77
N LEU A 240 -0.03 -5.91 -10.09
CA LEU A 240 0.71 -6.60 -11.16
C LEU A 240 0.05 -6.42 -12.53
N LYS A 241 -0.07 -5.17 -12.97
CA LYS A 241 -0.65 -4.78 -14.25
C LYS A 241 -0.19 -5.66 -15.43
N ASP A 242 1.08 -6.04 -15.47
CA ASP A 242 1.65 -6.90 -16.53
C ASP A 242 1.02 -8.31 -16.60
N LYS A 243 0.29 -8.72 -15.55
CA LYS A 243 -0.41 -10.01 -15.48
C LYS A 243 -1.90 -9.91 -15.77
N LEU A 244 -2.42 -8.70 -15.92
CA LEU A 244 -3.81 -8.48 -16.27
C LEU A 244 -4.03 -8.72 -17.76
N PRO A 245 -5.22 -9.18 -18.18
CA PRO A 245 -5.59 -9.26 -19.58
C PRO A 245 -5.35 -7.91 -20.27
N GLN A 246 -4.62 -7.92 -21.40
CA GLN A 246 -4.24 -6.71 -22.15
C GLN A 246 -3.62 -5.61 -21.25
N GLN A 247 -2.87 -6.02 -20.23
CA GLN A 247 -2.25 -5.11 -19.25
C GLN A 247 -3.24 -4.13 -18.58
N GLY A 248 -4.50 -4.54 -18.45
CA GLY A 248 -5.55 -3.74 -17.83
C GLY A 248 -6.15 -2.65 -18.72
N GLU A 249 -5.82 -2.58 -20.00
CA GLU A 249 -6.37 -1.54 -20.90
C GLU A 249 -7.83 -1.81 -21.34
N ASN A 250 -8.29 -3.07 -21.25
CA ASN A 250 -9.71 -3.40 -21.44
C ASN A 250 -10.44 -3.41 -20.08
N VAL A 251 -10.72 -2.22 -19.59
CA VAL A 251 -11.31 -1.99 -18.26
C VAL A 251 -12.71 -2.59 -18.14
N GLU A 252 -13.52 -2.55 -19.19
CA GLU A 252 -14.89 -3.08 -19.18
C GLU A 252 -14.90 -4.58 -18.95
N VAL A 253 -13.99 -5.32 -19.61
CA VAL A 253 -13.84 -6.77 -19.39
C VAL A 253 -13.33 -7.07 -17.99
N LEU A 254 -12.39 -6.27 -17.47
CA LEU A 254 -11.91 -6.46 -16.10
C LEU A 254 -13.03 -6.24 -15.08
N LEU A 255 -13.80 -5.17 -15.24
CA LEU A 255 -14.84 -4.80 -14.29
C LEU A 255 -16.11 -5.66 -14.42
N SER A 256 -16.34 -6.32 -15.56
CA SER A 256 -17.46 -7.27 -15.70
C SER A 256 -17.32 -8.50 -14.79
N ASN A 257 -16.13 -8.76 -14.27
CA ASN A 257 -15.82 -9.85 -13.33
C ASN A 257 -15.65 -9.38 -11.88
N VAL A 258 -16.05 -8.13 -11.59
CA VAL A 258 -15.84 -7.49 -10.28
C VAL A 258 -17.15 -7.04 -9.65
#